data_707d64987cdb525c9e88014514f758e4
#
_entry.id   707d64987cdb525c9e88014514f758e4
#
_cell.length_a   1.000
_cell.length_b   1.000
_cell.length_c   1.000
_cell.angle_alpha   90.00
_cell.angle_beta   90.00
_cell.angle_gamma   90.00
#
_symmetry.space_group_name_H-M   'P 1'
#
loop_
_entity.id
_entity.type
_entity.pdbx_description
1 polymer ?
#
loop_
_entity_poly.entity_id
_entity_poly.type
_entity_poly.pdbx_seq_one_letter_code
_entity_poly.pdbx_strand_id
1 'polypeptide(L)'
;MDKVGAFVKRPPLTVTQEAALLDVVKIMATHNVGLVVVVDEAGRPLGVVSERDVIRALARGVQLSAKAIEVGTRGNLLTAKAEDDIYSAIKKMRERGTRHILVVDDAGKLVGVVSIRDLIEDRALKSIGDRVWWPPPEE
;
A
#
# COMPACT_ATOMS: atom_id res chain seq x y z
N MET A 1 23.23 -0.69 -3.66
CA MET A 1 21.86 -0.28 -4.06
C MET A 1 20.86 -0.82 -3.10
N ASP A 2 19.96 0.03 -2.69
CA ASP A 2 18.91 -0.41 -1.79
C ASP A 2 17.86 -1.22 -2.54
N LYS A 3 17.40 -2.28 -1.90
CA LYS A 3 16.40 -3.18 -2.47
C LYS A 3 15.04 -2.89 -1.87
N VAL A 4 14.01 -3.16 -2.65
CA VAL A 4 12.61 -2.92 -2.27
C VAL A 4 12.29 -3.55 -0.91
N GLY A 5 12.74 -4.79 -0.68
CA GLY A 5 12.47 -5.51 0.57
C GLY A 5 12.93 -4.80 1.82
N ALA A 6 13.97 -3.96 1.73
CA ALA A 6 14.48 -3.21 2.87
C ALA A 6 13.50 -2.13 3.35
N PHE A 7 12.51 -1.76 2.54
CA PHE A 7 11.54 -0.72 2.86
C PHE A 7 10.19 -1.27 3.29
N VAL A 8 10.04 -2.57 3.38
CA VAL A 8 8.84 -3.18 3.92
C VAL A 8 8.89 -3.06 5.43
N LYS A 9 8.03 -2.24 6.01
CA LYS A 9 8.10 -1.89 7.44
C LYS A 9 7.23 -2.76 8.33
N ARG A 10 6.21 -3.39 7.77
CA ARG A 10 5.24 -4.17 8.54
C ARG A 10 4.60 -5.23 7.66
N PRO A 11 3.95 -6.24 8.24
CA PRO A 11 3.16 -7.18 7.45
C PRO A 11 2.07 -6.44 6.69
N PRO A 12 1.75 -6.87 5.46
CA PRO A 12 0.70 -6.21 4.69
C PRO A 12 -0.67 -6.44 5.33
N LEU A 13 -1.51 -5.41 5.26
CA LEU A 13 -2.89 -5.51 5.75
C LEU A 13 -3.78 -5.92 4.58
N THR A 14 -4.47 -7.03 4.76
CA THR A 14 -5.22 -7.67 3.68
C THR A 14 -6.64 -8.00 4.11
N VAL A 15 -7.50 -8.14 3.11
CA VAL A 15 -8.84 -8.69 3.26
C VAL A 15 -9.08 -9.69 2.15
N THR A 16 -10.11 -10.53 2.32
CA THR A 16 -10.51 -11.47 1.27
C THR A 16 -11.48 -10.80 0.30
N GLN A 17 -11.82 -11.51 -0.79
CA GLN A 17 -12.76 -11.01 -1.80
C GLN A 17 -14.16 -10.75 -1.25
N GLU A 18 -14.51 -11.41 -0.16
CA GLU A 18 -15.84 -11.30 0.43
C GLU A 18 -15.97 -10.12 1.39
N ALA A 19 -14.87 -9.49 1.73
CA ALA A 19 -14.86 -8.39 2.69
C ALA A 19 -15.68 -7.20 2.20
N ALA A 20 -16.39 -6.56 3.13
CA ALA A 20 -17.13 -5.35 2.86
C ALA A 20 -16.20 -4.13 2.90
N LEU A 21 -16.62 -3.06 2.24
CA LEU A 21 -15.91 -1.79 2.30
C LEU A 21 -15.70 -1.32 3.75
N LEU A 22 -16.69 -1.56 4.63
CA LEU A 22 -16.57 -1.21 6.05
C LEU A 22 -15.36 -1.90 6.70
N ASP A 23 -15.09 -3.15 6.35
CA ASP A 23 -13.94 -3.88 6.91
C ASP A 23 -12.63 -3.18 6.55
N VAL A 24 -12.52 -2.70 5.32
CA VAL A 24 -11.35 -1.93 4.87
C VAL A 24 -11.22 -0.62 5.64
N VAL A 25 -12.33 0.10 5.80
CA VAL A 25 -12.35 1.37 6.53
C VAL A 25 -11.89 1.17 7.98
N LYS A 26 -12.36 0.09 8.63
CA LYS A 26 -11.93 -0.22 10.00
C LYS A 26 -10.44 -0.51 10.09
N ILE A 27 -9.91 -1.26 9.13
CA ILE A 27 -8.47 -1.55 9.08
C ILE A 27 -7.66 -0.26 8.91
N MET A 28 -8.08 0.60 7.99
CA MET A 28 -7.41 1.88 7.75
C MET A 28 -7.39 2.74 9.02
N ALA A 29 -8.52 2.82 9.69
CA ALA A 29 -8.65 3.62 10.91
C ALA A 29 -7.83 3.05 12.06
N THR A 30 -7.86 1.72 12.24
CA THR A 30 -7.17 1.06 13.34
C THR A 30 -5.66 1.09 13.17
N HIS A 31 -5.18 0.87 11.96
CA HIS A 31 -3.75 0.72 11.68
C HIS A 31 -3.12 1.96 11.06
N ASN A 32 -3.90 3.00 10.82
CA ASN A 32 -3.42 4.25 10.23
C ASN A 32 -2.68 4.02 8.91
N VAL A 33 -3.30 3.24 8.04
CA VAL A 33 -2.76 2.94 6.71
C VAL A 33 -3.69 3.45 5.63
N GLY A 34 -3.10 3.80 4.48
CA GLY A 34 -3.84 4.36 3.35
C GLY A 34 -4.14 3.37 2.25
N LEU A 35 -3.76 2.10 2.43
CA LEU A 35 -4.00 1.06 1.42
C LEU A 35 -4.24 -0.28 2.09
N VAL A 36 -5.23 -1.00 1.61
CA VAL A 36 -5.53 -2.38 2.02
C VAL A 36 -5.56 -3.22 0.75
N VAL A 37 -4.96 -4.40 0.79
CA VAL A 37 -4.89 -5.29 -0.37
C VAL A 37 -5.94 -6.38 -0.24
N VAL A 38 -6.67 -6.62 -1.33
CA VAL A 38 -7.61 -7.73 -1.41
C VAL A 38 -6.85 -8.91 -1.99
N VAL A 39 -6.83 -10.03 -1.29
CA VAL A 39 -6.07 -11.22 -1.70
C VAL A 39 -6.99 -12.41 -1.90
N ASP A 40 -6.50 -13.37 -2.70
CA ASP A 40 -7.17 -14.66 -2.87
C ASP A 40 -6.77 -15.61 -1.75
N GLU A 41 -7.26 -16.87 -1.81
CA GLU A 41 -6.98 -17.87 -0.79
C GLU A 41 -5.49 -18.24 -0.70
N ALA A 42 -4.74 -18.06 -1.77
CA ALA A 42 -3.31 -18.30 -1.79
C ALA A 42 -2.48 -17.09 -1.33
N GLY A 43 -3.14 -15.98 -1.00
CA GLY A 43 -2.47 -14.76 -0.58
C GLY A 43 -1.98 -13.90 -1.72
N ARG A 44 -2.44 -14.15 -2.95
CA ARG A 44 -2.05 -13.34 -4.10
C ARG A 44 -2.95 -12.12 -4.22
N PRO A 45 -2.39 -10.95 -4.57
CA PRO A 45 -3.17 -9.73 -4.72
C PRO A 45 -4.19 -9.85 -5.86
N LEU A 46 -5.43 -9.50 -5.56
CA LEU A 46 -6.50 -9.40 -6.54
C LEU A 46 -6.85 -7.95 -6.84
N GLY A 47 -6.67 -7.09 -5.86
CA GLY A 47 -6.97 -5.69 -5.99
C GLY A 47 -6.47 -4.91 -4.79
N VAL A 48 -6.55 -3.60 -4.89
CA VAL A 48 -6.15 -2.69 -3.80
C VAL A 48 -7.25 -1.67 -3.58
N VAL A 49 -7.43 -1.27 -2.33
CA VAL A 49 -8.36 -0.20 -1.96
C VAL A 49 -7.55 0.86 -1.23
N SER A 50 -7.50 2.06 -1.81
CA SER A 50 -6.83 3.20 -1.21
C SER A 50 -7.84 4.09 -0.49
N GLU A 51 -7.34 5.01 0.35
CA GLU A 51 -8.19 6.02 0.98
C GLU A 51 -8.96 6.81 -0.06
N ARG A 52 -8.33 7.13 -1.19
CA ARG A 52 -8.98 7.86 -2.28
C ARG A 52 -10.14 7.06 -2.86
N ASP A 53 -9.96 5.75 -3.03
CA ASP A 53 -11.04 4.87 -3.51
C ASP A 53 -12.23 4.91 -2.57
N VAL A 54 -11.97 4.89 -1.25
CA VAL A 54 -13.03 4.95 -0.23
C VAL A 54 -13.78 6.27 -0.34
N ILE A 55 -13.05 7.38 -0.39
CA ILE A 55 -13.67 8.71 -0.47
C ILE A 55 -14.52 8.84 -1.73
N ARG A 56 -14.00 8.40 -2.87
CA ARG A 56 -14.72 8.44 -4.14
C ARG A 56 -15.96 7.58 -4.12
N ALA A 57 -15.87 6.40 -3.53
CA ALA A 57 -17.00 5.49 -3.41
C ALA A 57 -18.12 6.11 -2.57
N LEU A 58 -17.79 6.69 -1.43
CA LEU A 58 -18.75 7.34 -0.56
C LEU A 58 -19.40 8.55 -1.25
N ALA A 59 -18.61 9.32 -2.00
CA ALA A 59 -19.10 10.47 -2.75
C ALA A 59 -20.12 10.05 -3.82
N ARG A 60 -19.99 8.84 -4.36
CA ARG A 60 -20.95 8.29 -5.34
C ARG A 60 -22.14 7.60 -4.70
N GLY A 61 -22.22 7.57 -3.38
CA GLY A 61 -23.31 6.93 -2.66
C GLY A 61 -23.16 5.42 -2.48
N VAL A 62 -21.96 4.89 -2.66
CA VAL A 62 -21.68 3.47 -2.43
C VAL A 62 -21.84 3.18 -0.94
N GLN A 63 -22.54 2.11 -0.60
CA GLN A 63 -22.78 1.73 0.78
C GLN A 63 -21.58 0.98 1.35
N LEU A 64 -21.39 1.10 2.64
CA LEU A 64 -20.30 0.40 3.34
C LEU A 64 -20.43 -1.12 3.31
N SER A 65 -21.63 -1.63 3.00
CA SER A 65 -21.86 -3.07 2.82
C SER A 65 -21.42 -3.60 1.47
N ALA A 66 -21.07 -2.73 0.52
CA ALA A 66 -20.57 -3.15 -0.78
C ALA A 66 -19.25 -3.91 -0.63
N LYS A 67 -18.95 -4.81 -1.57
CA LYS A 67 -17.71 -5.56 -1.53
C LYS A 67 -16.52 -4.64 -1.83
N ALA A 68 -15.49 -4.72 -0.99
CA ALA A 68 -14.29 -3.89 -1.13
C ALA A 68 -13.64 -4.08 -2.49
N ILE A 69 -13.59 -5.31 -3.01
CA ILE A 69 -12.97 -5.60 -4.31
C ILE A 69 -13.62 -4.83 -5.46
N GLU A 70 -14.90 -4.53 -5.35
CA GLU A 70 -15.64 -3.79 -6.37
C GLU A 70 -15.35 -2.29 -6.35
N VAL A 71 -14.88 -1.78 -5.22
CA VAL A 71 -14.59 -0.35 -5.03
C VAL A 71 -13.16 -0.02 -5.44
N GLY A 72 -12.24 -0.93 -5.23
CA GLY A 72 -10.82 -0.68 -5.46
C GLY A 72 -10.40 -0.87 -6.90
N THR A 73 -9.10 -0.87 -7.09
CA THR A 73 -8.46 -1.12 -8.39
C THR A 73 -8.14 -2.60 -8.52
N ARG A 74 -8.54 -3.18 -9.64
CA ARG A 74 -8.33 -4.60 -9.96
C ARG A 74 -7.50 -4.73 -11.23
N GLY A 75 -6.73 -5.82 -11.32
CA GLY A 75 -5.92 -6.11 -12.50
C GLY A 75 -4.76 -5.13 -12.66
N ASN A 76 -3.77 -5.53 -13.41
CA ASN A 76 -2.60 -4.70 -13.72
C ASN A 76 -2.04 -3.95 -12.51
N LEU A 77 -1.98 -4.63 -11.37
CA LEU A 77 -1.46 -4.06 -10.13
C LEU A 77 0.06 -3.89 -10.24
N LEU A 78 0.56 -2.79 -9.69
CA LEU A 78 1.99 -2.54 -9.69
C LEU A 78 2.66 -3.39 -8.61
N THR A 79 3.55 -4.28 -9.03
CA THR A 79 4.25 -5.19 -8.14
C THR A 79 5.76 -5.11 -8.32
N ALA A 80 6.48 -5.51 -7.30
CA ALA A 80 7.93 -5.67 -7.31
C ALA A 80 8.29 -6.88 -6.46
N LYS A 81 9.52 -7.35 -6.61
CA LYS A 81 10.08 -8.38 -5.74
C LYS A 81 11.00 -7.74 -4.72
N ALA A 82 11.22 -8.42 -3.60
CA ALA A 82 12.06 -7.88 -2.54
C ALA A 82 13.47 -7.53 -3.02
N GLU A 83 14.00 -8.27 -3.99
CA GLU A 83 15.34 -8.07 -4.54
C GLU A 83 15.42 -6.96 -5.58
N ASP A 84 14.30 -6.44 -6.02
CA ASP A 84 14.27 -5.39 -7.04
C ASP A 84 14.90 -4.10 -6.52
N ASP A 85 15.47 -3.33 -7.42
CA ASP A 85 16.07 -2.04 -7.11
C ASP A 85 15.00 -1.02 -6.75
N ILE A 86 15.21 -0.32 -5.64
CA ILE A 86 14.24 0.65 -5.14
C ILE A 86 14.02 1.82 -6.12
N TYR A 87 15.05 2.23 -6.82
CA TYR A 87 14.89 3.34 -7.79
C TYR A 87 14.02 2.94 -8.97
N SER A 88 14.13 1.69 -9.41
CA SER A 88 13.24 1.17 -10.45
C SER A 88 11.80 1.13 -9.98
N ALA A 89 11.58 0.75 -8.73
CA ALA A 89 10.24 0.73 -8.15
C ALA A 89 9.63 2.14 -8.06
N ILE A 90 10.44 3.12 -7.61
CA ILE A 90 10.00 4.52 -7.55
C ILE A 90 9.63 5.04 -8.94
N LYS A 91 10.43 4.71 -9.94
CA LYS A 91 10.16 5.12 -11.32
C LYS A 91 8.82 4.55 -11.79
N LYS A 92 8.56 3.28 -11.52
CA LYS A 92 7.29 2.64 -11.87
C LYS A 92 6.11 3.29 -11.17
N MET A 93 6.25 3.61 -9.89
CA MET A 93 5.21 4.32 -9.14
C MET A 93 4.91 5.67 -9.77
N ARG A 94 5.95 6.41 -10.14
CA ARG A 94 5.79 7.72 -10.77
C ARG A 94 5.08 7.61 -12.12
N GLU A 95 5.50 6.67 -12.95
CA GLU A 95 4.91 6.46 -14.27
C GLU A 95 3.44 6.07 -14.19
N ARG A 96 3.07 5.32 -13.15
CA ARG A 96 1.70 4.86 -12.93
C ARG A 96 0.86 5.85 -12.12
N GLY A 97 1.48 6.88 -11.55
CA GLY A 97 0.77 7.83 -10.71
C GLY A 97 0.26 7.24 -9.39
N THR A 98 0.91 6.19 -8.91
CA THR A 98 0.53 5.54 -7.65
C THR A 98 1.58 5.83 -6.58
N ARG A 99 1.14 5.77 -5.32
CA ARG A 99 2.00 6.02 -4.16
C ARG A 99 2.40 4.74 -3.44
N HIS A 100 1.99 3.59 -3.95
CA HIS A 100 2.26 2.30 -3.34
C HIS A 100 2.73 1.31 -4.40
N ILE A 101 3.56 0.36 -3.97
CA ILE A 101 3.91 -0.78 -4.79
C ILE A 101 3.77 -2.03 -3.93
N LEU A 102 3.20 -3.08 -4.49
CA LEU A 102 3.02 -4.35 -3.80
C LEU A 102 4.29 -5.18 -3.97
N VAL A 103 4.74 -5.76 -2.88
CA VAL A 103 5.90 -6.66 -2.92
C VAL A 103 5.40 -8.08 -2.87
N VAL A 104 5.75 -8.87 -3.88
CA VAL A 104 5.32 -10.26 -4.00
C VAL A 104 6.53 -11.18 -4.08
N ASP A 105 6.33 -12.45 -3.68
CA ASP A 105 7.36 -13.47 -3.84
C ASP A 105 7.26 -14.13 -5.22
N ASP A 106 8.09 -15.15 -5.47
CA ASP A 106 8.13 -15.82 -6.78
C ASP A 106 6.85 -16.56 -7.11
N ALA A 107 6.05 -16.91 -6.11
CA ALA A 107 4.74 -17.52 -6.31
C ALA A 107 3.63 -16.49 -6.53
N GLY A 108 3.96 -15.21 -6.48
CA GLY A 108 2.98 -14.12 -6.60
C GLY A 108 2.26 -13.79 -5.30
N LYS A 109 2.66 -14.41 -4.19
CA LYS A 109 2.04 -14.14 -2.90
C LYS A 109 2.52 -12.80 -2.34
N LEU A 110 1.58 -12.02 -1.78
CA LEU A 110 1.89 -10.73 -1.19
C LEU A 110 2.75 -10.90 0.06
N VAL A 111 3.88 -10.21 0.10
CA VAL A 111 4.78 -10.22 1.27
C VAL A 111 4.97 -8.83 1.89
N GLY A 112 4.53 -7.79 1.21
CA GLY A 112 4.63 -6.45 1.77
C GLY A 112 4.03 -5.40 0.86
N VAL A 113 3.97 -4.18 1.38
CA VAL A 113 3.59 -2.98 0.64
C VAL A 113 4.58 -1.89 0.98
N VAL A 114 5.07 -1.20 -0.03
CA VAL A 114 5.96 -0.04 0.17
C VAL A 114 5.23 1.20 -0.32
N SER A 115 5.16 2.22 0.52
CA SER A 115 4.56 3.49 0.17
C SER A 115 5.64 4.54 -0.09
N ILE A 116 5.27 5.56 -0.85
CA ILE A 116 6.15 6.70 -1.09
C ILE A 116 6.53 7.37 0.24
N ARG A 117 5.61 7.37 1.21
CA ARG A 117 5.86 7.92 2.54
C ARG A 117 7.02 7.19 3.23
N ASP A 118 7.01 5.85 3.19
CA ASP A 118 8.07 5.05 3.80
C ASP A 118 9.45 5.41 3.22
N LEU A 119 9.49 5.64 1.92
CA LEU A 119 10.72 6.00 1.23
C LEU A 119 11.22 7.40 1.60
N ILE A 120 10.32 8.35 1.66
CA ILE A 120 10.64 9.73 2.01
C ILE A 120 11.15 9.82 3.44
N GLU A 121 10.44 9.21 4.37
CA GLU A 121 10.84 9.22 5.78
C GLU A 121 12.23 8.63 5.97
N ASP A 122 12.49 7.48 5.37
CA ASP A 122 13.77 6.81 5.48
C ASP A 122 14.92 7.67 4.93
N ARG A 123 14.71 8.20 3.72
CA ARG A 123 15.70 9.02 3.04
C ARG A 123 15.94 10.36 3.73
N ALA A 124 14.87 11.03 4.09
CA ALA A 124 14.95 12.33 4.74
C ALA A 124 15.69 12.24 6.07
N LEU A 125 15.32 11.25 6.89
CA LEU A 125 15.95 11.05 8.19
C LEU A 125 17.41 10.69 8.05
N LYS A 126 17.77 9.84 7.12
CA LYS A 126 19.16 9.46 6.88
C LYS A 126 19.98 10.62 6.34
N SER A 127 19.41 11.43 5.47
CA SER A 127 20.11 12.58 4.87
C SER A 127 20.31 13.70 5.86
N ILE A 128 19.34 13.96 6.69
CA ILE A 128 19.38 15.05 7.67
C ILE A 128 20.24 14.64 8.87
N GLY A 129 20.12 13.38 9.28
CA GLY A 129 20.79 12.90 10.47
C GLY A 129 20.40 13.73 11.68
N ASP A 130 21.38 13.98 12.55
CA ASP A 130 21.16 14.75 13.78
C ASP A 130 21.34 16.26 13.60
N ARG A 131 21.59 16.70 12.36
CA ARG A 131 21.88 18.09 12.08
C ARG A 131 20.68 19.02 12.18
N VAL A 132 19.54 18.47 11.85
CA VAL A 132 18.31 19.25 11.81
C VAL A 132 17.33 18.61 12.77
N TRP A 133 16.83 19.45 13.68
CA TRP A 133 15.76 18.99 14.54
C TRP A 133 14.50 18.81 13.71
N TRP A 134 13.91 17.66 13.81
CA TRP A 134 12.70 17.32 13.08
C TRP A 134 11.60 17.04 14.09
N PRO A 135 10.54 17.85 14.11
CA PRO A 135 9.47 17.58 15.05
C PRO A 135 8.81 16.24 14.72
N PRO A 136 8.42 15.47 15.75
CA PRO A 136 7.68 14.24 15.48
C PRO A 136 6.38 14.59 14.75
N PRO A 137 5.89 13.69 13.87
CA PRO A 137 4.63 13.92 13.19
C PRO A 137 3.50 14.06 14.19
N GLU A 138 2.60 14.97 13.90
CA GLU A 138 1.38 15.10 14.68
C GLU A 138 0.46 13.94 14.31
N GLU A 139 -0.19 13.41 15.30
CA GLU A 139 -1.06 12.26 15.12
C GLU A 139 -2.51 12.62 14.91
#